data_5789beb7b31a747bc5d04fa0d09dd579
#
_entry.id   5789beb7b31a747bc5d04fa0d09dd579
#
_cell.length_a   1.000
_cell.length_b   1.000
_cell.length_c   1.000
_cell.angle_alpha   90.00
_cell.angle_beta   90.00
_cell.angle_gamma   90.00
#
_symmetry.space_group_name_H-M   'P 1'
#
loop_
_entity.id
_entity.type
_entity.pdbx_description
1 polymer ?
#
loop_
_entity_poly.entity_id
_entity_poly.type
_entity_poly.pdbx_seq_one_letter_code
_entity_poly.pdbx_strand_id
1 'polypeptide(L)'
;VMSHSATLAGHVVVGDHANIGGLAAVHQFCQIGPVAMVAGMARVVQDVLPYTIAEGFPAHMRVVNKVGLERAGFSSQKIKEIRKAFRILFTRDLRLEEAVAEVRKEIGESDEIKTMLDAIERSQRGLARPDSATFEMNVG
;
A
#
# COMPACT_ATOMS: atom_id res chain seq x y z
N VAL A 1 11.43 6.81 6.60
CA VAL A 1 11.71 8.22 6.90
C VAL A 1 10.44 8.90 7.39
N MET A 2 10.54 9.60 8.48
CA MET A 2 9.43 10.40 9.01
C MET A 2 9.77 11.88 8.89
N SER A 3 8.86 12.62 8.28
CA SER A 3 9.02 14.07 8.14
C SER A 3 8.53 14.82 9.39
N HIS A 4 8.64 16.15 9.35
CA HIS A 4 8.31 17.03 10.48
C HIS A 4 6.90 16.80 11.02
N SER A 5 6.82 16.68 12.35
CA SER A 5 5.56 16.53 13.08
C SER A 5 4.70 15.34 12.65
N ALA A 6 5.28 14.35 11.97
CA ALA A 6 4.60 13.07 11.75
C ALA A 6 4.43 12.35 13.09
N THR A 7 3.25 11.79 13.32
CA THR A 7 2.91 11.17 14.60
C THR A 7 2.47 9.73 14.41
N LEU A 8 3.07 8.82 15.15
CA LEU A 8 2.69 7.42 15.21
C LEU A 8 2.14 7.09 16.59
N ALA A 9 0.95 6.51 16.64
CA ALA A 9 0.39 6.01 17.88
C ALA A 9 1.06 4.68 18.29
N GLY A 10 0.67 4.09 19.40
CA GLY A 10 1.30 2.88 19.92
C GLY A 10 1.16 1.67 19.00
N HIS A 11 2.17 0.80 19.01
CA HIS A 11 2.19 -0.45 18.27
C HIS A 11 2.03 -0.32 16.74
N VAL A 12 2.46 0.81 16.19
CA VAL A 12 2.52 1.00 14.73
C VAL A 12 3.79 0.34 14.21
N VAL A 13 3.65 -0.44 13.14
CA VAL A 13 4.78 -1.06 12.43
C VAL A 13 4.99 -0.33 11.12
N VAL A 14 6.21 0.13 10.89
CA VAL A 14 6.59 0.83 9.64
C VAL A 14 7.62 -0.02 8.92
N GLY A 15 7.31 -0.43 7.70
CA GLY A 15 8.18 -1.26 6.87
C GLY A 15 9.40 -0.51 6.33
N ASP A 16 10.32 -1.29 5.76
CA ASP A 16 11.56 -0.74 5.20
C ASP A 16 11.27 0.21 4.03
N HIS A 17 12.04 1.28 3.96
CA HIS A 17 11.92 2.30 2.91
C HIS A 17 10.56 3.01 2.86
N ALA A 18 9.74 2.87 3.89
CA ALA A 18 8.49 3.63 3.97
C ALA A 18 8.76 5.09 4.33
N ASN A 19 7.94 5.99 3.82
CA ASN A 19 8.02 7.42 4.10
C ASN A 19 6.70 7.91 4.72
N ILE A 20 6.80 8.63 5.82
CA ILE A 20 5.65 9.25 6.48
C ILE A 20 5.76 10.76 6.29
N GLY A 21 4.82 11.34 5.57
CA GLY A 21 4.81 12.77 5.26
C GLY A 21 4.57 13.66 6.47
N GLY A 22 4.92 14.93 6.34
CA GLY A 22 4.78 15.91 7.42
C GLY A 22 3.33 16.06 7.89
N LEU A 23 3.15 16.17 9.21
CA LEU A 23 1.84 16.30 9.86
C LEU A 23 0.89 15.13 9.64
N ALA A 24 1.36 14.02 9.06
CA ALA A 24 0.57 12.80 8.96
C ALA A 24 0.44 12.14 10.33
N ALA A 25 -0.68 11.48 10.56
CA ALA A 25 -0.92 10.73 11.79
C ALA A 25 -1.33 9.29 11.45
N VAL A 26 -0.79 8.34 12.21
CA VAL A 26 -1.09 6.91 12.04
C VAL A 26 -1.70 6.38 13.33
N HIS A 27 -2.90 5.82 13.22
CA HIS A 27 -3.64 5.27 14.35
C HIS A 27 -2.93 4.02 14.91
N GLN A 28 -3.15 3.75 16.22
CA GLN A 28 -2.51 2.62 16.87
C GLN A 28 -2.81 1.29 16.17
N PHE A 29 -1.86 0.38 16.22
CA PHE A 29 -1.89 -0.96 15.62
C PHE A 29 -1.94 -1.01 14.10
N CYS A 30 -1.93 0.13 13.40
CA CYS A 30 -1.82 0.13 11.94
C CYS A 30 -0.42 -0.33 11.50
N GLN A 31 -0.37 -0.97 10.34
CA GLN A 31 0.86 -1.37 9.69
C GLN A 31 1.04 -0.55 8.41
N ILE A 32 2.24 -0.02 8.23
CA ILE A 32 2.65 0.67 7.00
C ILE A 32 3.63 -0.25 6.29
N GLY A 33 3.25 -0.74 5.13
CA GLY A 33 4.07 -1.70 4.38
C GLY A 33 5.37 -1.11 3.86
N PRO A 34 6.32 -1.97 3.46
CA PRO A 34 7.59 -1.50 2.89
C PRO A 34 7.37 -0.70 1.60
N VAL A 35 8.22 0.28 1.37
CA VAL A 35 8.19 1.20 0.22
C VAL A 35 6.84 1.95 0.09
N ALA A 36 6.02 1.95 1.11
CA ALA A 36 4.80 2.74 1.13
C ALA A 36 5.11 4.20 1.44
N MET A 37 4.25 5.09 0.99
CA MET A 37 4.32 6.50 1.32
C MET A 37 2.99 6.96 1.90
N VAL A 38 3.05 7.58 3.05
CA VAL A 38 1.90 8.28 3.63
C VAL A 38 2.07 9.75 3.32
N ALA A 39 1.13 10.32 2.58
CA ALA A 39 1.20 11.71 2.16
C ALA A 39 1.12 12.65 3.36
N GLY A 40 1.64 13.86 3.20
CA GLY A 40 1.55 14.88 4.24
C GLY A 40 0.10 15.14 4.66
N MET A 41 -0.11 15.35 5.95
CA MET A 41 -1.42 15.61 6.56
C MET A 41 -2.43 14.47 6.47
N ALA A 42 -2.05 13.30 5.96
CA ALA A 42 -2.93 12.14 5.91
C ALA A 42 -3.22 11.60 7.31
N ARG A 43 -4.40 11.04 7.48
CA ARG A 43 -4.76 10.36 8.72
C ARG A 43 -5.04 8.88 8.43
N VAL A 44 -4.11 8.04 8.84
CA VAL A 44 -4.16 6.60 8.58
C VAL A 44 -4.87 5.93 9.74
N VAL A 45 -5.99 5.29 9.45
CA VAL A 45 -6.79 4.53 10.42
C VAL A 45 -6.86 3.04 10.10
N GLN A 46 -6.36 2.65 8.94
CA GLN A 46 -6.28 1.26 8.47
C GLN A 46 -4.88 1.00 7.92
N ASP A 47 -4.56 -0.27 7.68
CA ASP A 47 -3.23 -0.66 7.20
C ASP A 47 -2.96 -0.12 5.80
N VAL A 48 -1.76 0.38 5.58
CA VAL A 48 -1.30 0.82 4.26
C VAL A 48 -0.50 -0.31 3.62
N LEU A 49 -0.94 -0.75 2.47
CA LEU A 49 -0.31 -1.86 1.76
C LEU A 49 1.10 -1.50 1.29
N PRO A 50 1.98 -2.51 1.20
CA PRO A 50 3.30 -2.31 0.61
C PRO A 50 3.21 -1.64 -0.76
N TYR A 51 4.17 -0.80 -1.07
CA TYR A 51 4.37 -0.23 -2.41
C TYR A 51 3.32 0.79 -2.84
N THR A 52 2.51 1.30 -1.92
CA THR A 52 1.41 2.22 -2.24
C THR A 52 1.60 3.60 -1.64
N ILE A 53 0.90 4.57 -2.20
CA ILE A 53 0.77 5.91 -1.63
C ILE A 53 -0.62 6.02 -1.02
N ALA A 54 -0.68 6.36 0.27
CA ALA A 54 -1.93 6.65 0.97
C ALA A 54 -2.05 8.14 1.24
N GLU A 55 -3.23 8.70 1.03
CA GLU A 55 -3.49 10.10 1.30
C GLU A 55 -4.92 10.34 1.78
N GLY A 56 -5.13 11.47 2.42
CA GLY A 56 -6.47 11.93 2.81
C GLY A 56 -6.81 11.67 4.26
N PHE A 57 -8.05 11.99 4.57
CA PHE A 57 -8.64 11.90 5.91
C PHE A 57 -10.08 11.36 5.80
N PRO A 58 -10.36 10.07 6.12
CA PRO A 58 -9.37 9.01 6.38
C PRO A 58 -8.54 8.68 5.15
N ALA A 59 -7.33 8.17 5.36
CA ALA A 59 -6.43 7.87 4.25
C ALA A 59 -6.95 6.72 3.39
N HIS A 60 -6.87 6.91 2.09
CA HIS A 60 -7.16 5.90 1.07
C HIS A 60 -5.90 5.64 0.25
N MET A 61 -5.81 4.45 -0.33
CA MET A 61 -4.77 4.15 -1.30
C MET A 61 -5.02 4.97 -2.58
N ARG A 62 -4.04 5.78 -2.95
CA ARG A 62 -4.13 6.60 -4.15
C ARG A 62 -3.60 5.88 -5.38
N VAL A 63 -2.38 5.35 -5.28
CA VAL A 63 -1.65 4.81 -6.43
C VAL A 63 -0.48 3.95 -5.93
N VAL A 64 0.07 3.14 -6.82
CA VAL A 64 1.35 2.45 -6.55
C VAL A 64 2.48 3.48 -6.50
N ASN A 65 3.36 3.35 -5.53
CA ASN A 65 4.48 4.26 -5.31
C ASN A 65 5.63 3.99 -6.28
N LYS A 66 5.42 4.30 -7.54
CA LYS A 66 6.40 4.04 -8.60
C LYS A 66 7.76 4.68 -8.32
N VAL A 67 7.76 5.95 -7.92
CA VAL A 67 9.01 6.68 -7.64
C VAL A 67 9.76 6.04 -6.48
N GLY A 68 9.06 5.68 -5.41
CA GLY A 68 9.66 4.99 -4.27
C GLY A 68 10.25 3.64 -4.64
N LEU A 69 9.54 2.89 -5.48
CA LEU A 69 10.04 1.58 -5.98
C LEU A 69 11.29 1.75 -6.83
N GLU A 70 11.32 2.72 -7.72
CA GLU A 70 12.50 3.02 -8.53
C GLU A 70 13.69 3.40 -7.67
N ARG A 71 13.48 4.26 -6.67
CA ARG A 71 14.53 4.68 -5.73
C ARG A 71 15.04 3.53 -4.86
N ALA A 72 14.18 2.58 -4.53
CA ALA A 72 14.54 1.40 -3.77
C ALA A 72 15.25 0.34 -4.62
N GLY A 73 15.43 0.58 -5.91
CA GLY A 73 16.16 -0.32 -6.82
C GLY A 73 15.32 -1.39 -7.50
N PHE A 74 14.00 -1.29 -7.46
CA PHE A 74 13.13 -2.24 -8.14
C PHE A 74 13.22 -2.03 -9.66
N SER A 75 13.33 -3.14 -10.39
CA SER A 75 13.36 -3.09 -11.86
C SER A 75 11.98 -2.68 -12.42
N SER A 76 11.98 -2.17 -13.66
CA SER A 76 10.73 -1.83 -14.34
C SER A 76 9.81 -3.04 -14.48
N GLN A 77 10.38 -4.23 -14.68
CA GLN A 77 9.61 -5.47 -14.76
C GLN A 77 8.92 -5.78 -13.43
N LYS A 78 9.61 -5.64 -12.31
CA LYS A 78 9.02 -5.84 -10.99
C LYS A 78 7.93 -4.82 -10.68
N ILE A 79 8.12 -3.58 -11.06
CA ILE A 79 7.12 -2.53 -10.89
C ILE A 79 5.85 -2.83 -11.70
N LYS A 80 5.99 -3.30 -12.94
CA LYS A 80 4.86 -3.73 -13.76
C LYS A 80 4.09 -4.88 -13.12
N GLU A 81 4.81 -5.86 -12.58
CA GLU A 81 4.24 -7.00 -11.87
C GLU A 81 3.43 -6.55 -10.66
N ILE A 82 3.98 -5.66 -9.85
CA ILE A 82 3.29 -5.09 -8.69
C ILE A 82 2.04 -4.33 -9.11
N ARG A 83 2.13 -3.50 -10.15
CA ARG A 83 0.97 -2.75 -10.66
C ARG A 83 -0.12 -3.67 -11.19
N LYS A 84 0.25 -4.75 -11.86
CA LYS A 84 -0.71 -5.76 -12.32
C LYS A 84 -1.42 -6.42 -11.14
N ALA A 85 -0.68 -6.76 -10.08
CA ALA A 85 -1.26 -7.34 -8.89
C ALA A 85 -2.31 -6.40 -8.26
N PHE A 86 -2.03 -5.11 -8.17
CA PHE A 86 -2.99 -4.14 -7.64
C PHE A 86 -4.24 -4.01 -8.51
N ARG A 87 -4.10 -4.07 -9.83
CA ARG A 87 -5.27 -4.09 -10.72
C ARG A 87 -6.15 -5.31 -10.46
N ILE A 88 -5.55 -6.48 -10.32
CA ILE A 88 -6.30 -7.71 -10.01
C ILE A 88 -7.02 -7.57 -8.67
N LEU A 89 -6.34 -7.04 -7.65
CA LEU A 89 -6.89 -6.93 -6.30
C LEU A 89 -8.06 -5.96 -6.20
N PHE A 90 -8.04 -4.85 -6.94
CA PHE A 90 -8.95 -3.74 -6.67
C PHE A 90 -9.78 -3.25 -7.85
N THR A 91 -9.60 -3.76 -9.06
CA THR A 91 -10.36 -3.29 -10.24
C THR A 91 -11.26 -4.33 -10.89
N ARG A 92 -11.24 -5.57 -10.41
CA ARG A 92 -12.02 -6.67 -11.00
C ARG A 92 -13.33 -6.98 -10.27
N ASP A 93 -13.69 -6.19 -9.27
CA ASP A 93 -14.90 -6.38 -8.47
C ASP A 93 -14.99 -7.80 -7.87
N LEU A 94 -13.87 -8.35 -7.47
CA LEU A 94 -13.78 -9.63 -6.77
C LEU A 94 -13.75 -9.40 -5.26
N ARG A 95 -14.21 -10.39 -4.50
CA ARG A 95 -13.93 -10.39 -3.08
C ARG A 95 -12.41 -10.51 -2.86
N LEU A 96 -11.92 -9.92 -1.80
CA LEU A 96 -10.48 -9.83 -1.56
C LEU A 96 -9.79 -11.21 -1.58
N GLU A 97 -10.41 -12.22 -0.98
CA GLU A 97 -9.88 -13.59 -0.98
C GLU A 97 -9.77 -14.16 -2.38
N GLU A 98 -10.77 -13.91 -3.21
CA GLU A 98 -10.79 -14.35 -4.60
C GLU A 98 -9.72 -13.61 -5.41
N ALA A 99 -9.57 -12.31 -5.17
CA ALA A 99 -8.56 -11.49 -5.84
C ALA A 99 -7.14 -11.96 -5.48
N VAL A 100 -6.89 -12.28 -4.22
CA VAL A 100 -5.60 -12.82 -3.78
C VAL A 100 -5.30 -14.15 -4.51
N ALA A 101 -6.28 -15.03 -4.62
CA ALA A 101 -6.12 -16.28 -5.37
C ALA A 101 -5.80 -16.04 -6.84
N GLU A 102 -6.45 -15.05 -7.46
CA GLU A 102 -6.17 -14.68 -8.85
C GLU A 102 -4.77 -14.11 -9.04
N VAL A 103 -4.27 -13.31 -8.10
CA VAL A 103 -2.90 -12.82 -8.15
C VAL A 103 -1.92 -14.00 -8.14
N ARG A 104 -2.10 -14.96 -7.24
CA ARG A 104 -1.26 -16.15 -7.18
C ARG A 104 -1.27 -16.94 -8.47
N LYS A 105 -2.44 -17.07 -9.08
CA LYS A 105 -2.64 -17.81 -10.33
C LYS A 105 -2.00 -17.10 -11.53
N GLU A 106 -2.22 -15.80 -11.68
CA GLU A 106 -1.80 -15.06 -12.88
C GLU A 106 -0.35 -14.55 -12.82
N ILE A 107 0.13 -14.23 -11.64
CA ILE A 107 1.46 -13.62 -11.46
C ILE A 107 2.42 -14.56 -10.74
N GLY A 108 1.91 -15.34 -9.79
CA GLY A 108 2.73 -16.17 -8.93
C GLY A 108 3.10 -15.49 -7.63
N GLU A 109 4.09 -16.02 -6.94
CA GLU A 109 4.49 -15.56 -5.62
C GLU A 109 6.00 -15.24 -5.58
N SER A 110 6.42 -14.24 -6.37
CA SER A 110 7.75 -13.66 -6.16
C SER A 110 7.81 -13.04 -4.76
N ASP A 111 9.01 -12.75 -4.26
CA ASP A 111 9.19 -12.20 -2.92
C ASP A 111 8.38 -10.92 -2.72
N GLU A 112 8.34 -10.06 -3.72
CA GLU A 112 7.59 -8.80 -3.67
C GLU A 112 6.07 -9.03 -3.61
N ILE A 113 5.57 -9.94 -4.43
CA ILE A 113 4.15 -10.28 -4.44
C ILE A 113 3.76 -10.97 -3.14
N LYS A 114 4.59 -11.87 -2.64
CA LYS A 114 4.36 -12.51 -1.35
C LYS A 114 4.27 -11.49 -0.21
N THR A 115 5.15 -10.48 -0.22
CA THR A 115 5.10 -9.39 0.77
C THR A 115 3.75 -8.67 0.76
N MET A 116 3.22 -8.38 -0.44
CA MET A 116 1.89 -7.76 -0.60
C MET A 116 0.78 -8.65 -0.05
N LEU A 117 0.77 -9.92 -0.46
CA LEU A 117 -0.28 -10.85 -0.08
C LEU A 117 -0.25 -11.17 1.42
N ASP A 118 0.94 -11.30 1.99
CA ASP A 118 1.09 -11.51 3.43
C ASP A 118 0.57 -10.29 4.22
N ALA A 119 0.80 -9.08 3.75
CA ALA A 119 0.27 -7.87 4.38
C ALA A 119 -1.27 -7.86 4.39
N ILE A 120 -1.89 -8.30 3.31
CA ILE A 120 -3.35 -8.43 3.23
C ILE A 120 -3.86 -9.45 4.23
N GLU A 121 -3.26 -10.63 4.25
CA GLU A 121 -3.69 -11.74 5.11
C GLU A 121 -3.48 -11.44 6.59
N ARG A 122 -2.47 -10.64 6.91
CA ARG A 122 -2.07 -10.30 8.27
C ARG A 122 -2.86 -9.14 8.87
N SER A 123 -3.55 -8.37 8.03
CA SER A 123 -4.20 -7.14 8.46
C SER A 123 -5.33 -7.39 9.45
N GLN A 124 -5.25 -6.74 10.61
CA GLN A 124 -6.29 -6.77 11.64
C GLN A 124 -7.16 -5.54 11.64
N ARG A 125 -6.61 -4.40 11.20
CA ARG A 125 -7.31 -3.12 11.16
C ARG A 125 -8.10 -2.90 9.87
N GLY A 126 -7.97 -3.80 8.90
CA GLY A 126 -8.46 -3.58 7.54
C GLY A 126 -7.48 -2.78 6.71
N LEU A 127 -7.72 -2.69 5.43
CA LEU A 127 -6.84 -2.05 4.48
C LEU A 127 -7.34 -0.67 4.09
N ALA A 128 -6.42 0.29 3.96
CA ALA A 128 -6.70 1.54 3.26
C ALA A 128 -6.84 1.20 1.77
N ARG A 129 -8.09 1.11 1.31
CA ARG A 129 -8.42 0.72 -0.06
C ARG A 129 -8.45 1.93 -0.98
N PRO A 130 -8.35 1.70 -2.29
CA PRO A 130 -8.56 2.76 -3.25
C PRO A 130 -9.98 3.34 -3.14
N ASP A 131 -10.09 4.65 -3.31
CA ASP A 131 -11.33 5.26 -3.74
C ASP A 131 -11.48 4.84 -5.22
N SER A 132 -12.54 4.10 -5.56
CA SER A 132 -12.69 3.49 -6.88
C SER A 132 -12.52 4.49 -8.03
N ALA A 133 -13.11 5.67 -7.93
CA ALA A 133 -13.02 6.68 -8.97
C ALA A 133 -11.58 7.19 -9.18
N THR A 134 -10.86 7.43 -8.08
CA THR A 134 -9.48 7.92 -8.12
C THR A 134 -8.52 6.84 -8.60
N PHE A 135 -8.75 5.60 -8.17
CA PHE A 135 -7.86 4.48 -8.52
C PHE A 135 -7.89 4.16 -10.00
N GLU A 136 -9.07 4.13 -10.61
CA GLU A 136 -9.22 3.88 -12.05
C GLU A 136 -8.46 4.89 -12.90
N MET A 137 -8.41 6.15 -12.46
CA MET A 137 -7.67 7.20 -13.17
C MET A 137 -6.16 7.08 -13.06
N ASN A 138 -5.64 6.45 -12.00
CA ASN A 138 -4.21 6.46 -11.68
C ASN A 138 -3.48 5.14 -11.93
N VAL A 139 -4.19 4.06 -12.21
CA VAL A 139 -3.62 2.71 -12.42
C VAL A 139 -3.39 2.40 -13.90
N GLY A 140 -3.98 3.20 -14.75
CA GLY A 140 -3.97 3.04 -16.22
C GLY A 140 -2.64 2.85 -16.93
#